data_a5dfa7abac50ff6eb14f80a9bd9876dc
#
_entry.id   a5dfa7abac50ff6eb14f80a9bd9876dc
#
_cell.length_a   1.000
_cell.length_b   1.000
_cell.length_c   1.000
_cell.angle_alpha   90.00
_cell.angle_beta   90.00
_cell.angle_gamma   90.00
#
_symmetry.space_group_name_H-M   'P 1'
#
loop_
_entity.id
_entity.type
_entity.pdbx_description
1 polymer ?
#
loop_
_entity_poly.entity_id
_entity_poly.type
_entity_poly.pdbx_seq_one_letter_code
_entity_poly.pdbx_strand_id
1 'polypeptide(L)'
;MSGFVTPYIPGWDCHGLPIEYKVVQKTQGLEAAEIRRRCEEFAMNFVNIQRESFKRLGVLAAWGEPYLTLDSKYEADIIRAFSKFIDKGLVYSSKKPVQWSFGAQTALAEAEVEYKDVTDTAIFVKFKLESGPLADQASLVIWTTTPWTLPANLAIALNERIQYIYRSEEHTSE
;
A
#
# COMPACT_ATOMS: atom_id res chain seq x y z
N MET A 1 12.84 28.74 30.94
CA MET A 1 13.85 28.72 29.87
C MET A 1 15.18 28.37 30.54
N SER A 2 15.78 27.25 30.10
CA SER A 2 16.90 26.59 30.78
C SER A 2 18.29 27.12 30.35
N GLY A 3 18.35 28.25 29.60
CA GLY A 3 19.61 28.83 29.12
C GLY A 3 20.24 28.14 27.91
N PHE A 4 19.57 27.13 27.32
CA PHE A 4 20.04 26.47 26.11
C PHE A 4 19.40 27.09 24.85
N VAL A 5 20.19 27.17 23.76
CA VAL A 5 19.68 27.53 22.45
C VAL A 5 19.13 26.26 21.78
N THR A 6 17.83 26.22 21.57
CA THR A 6 17.15 25.09 20.92
C THR A 6 16.39 25.59 19.69
N PRO A 7 17.08 25.75 18.54
CA PRO A 7 16.40 26.20 17.33
C PRO A 7 15.39 25.15 16.88
N TYR A 8 14.16 25.59 16.60
CA TYR A 8 13.12 24.77 16.02
C TYR A 8 12.83 25.25 14.60
N ILE A 9 13.08 24.40 13.62
CA ILE A 9 12.76 24.63 12.21
C ILE A 9 11.50 23.82 11.91
N PRO A 10 10.36 24.48 11.62
CA PRO A 10 9.13 23.77 11.29
C PRO A 10 9.27 23.12 9.92
N GLY A 11 8.67 21.92 9.77
CA GLY A 11 8.70 21.17 8.53
C GLY A 11 7.33 20.65 8.14
N TRP A 12 7.12 20.51 6.82
CA TRP A 12 5.93 19.93 6.24
C TRP A 12 6.27 18.87 5.23
N ASP A 13 5.59 17.73 5.34
CA ASP A 13 5.52 16.72 4.29
C ASP A 13 4.44 17.16 3.30
N CYS A 14 4.87 17.46 2.07
CA CYS A 14 4.05 18.09 1.05
C CYS A 14 3.68 17.13 -0.10
N HIS A 15 3.90 15.84 0.06
CA HIS A 15 3.64 14.82 -0.94
C HIS A 15 2.64 13.77 -0.45
N GLY A 16 2.26 12.88 -1.35
CA GLY A 16 1.54 11.66 -1.03
C GLY A 16 0.07 11.66 -1.41
N LEU A 17 -0.52 10.47 -1.24
CA LEU A 17 -1.89 10.16 -1.61
C LEU A 17 -2.96 11.11 -1.02
N PRO A 18 -2.86 11.59 0.24
CA PRO A 18 -3.88 12.48 0.79
C PRO A 18 -4.03 13.80 0.02
N ILE A 19 -2.94 14.32 -0.54
CA ILE A 19 -2.93 15.54 -1.37
C ILE A 19 -3.44 15.21 -2.76
N GLU A 20 -2.81 14.24 -3.42
CA GLU A 20 -3.11 13.86 -4.80
C GLU A 20 -4.57 13.43 -4.97
N TYR A 21 -5.09 12.60 -4.09
CA TYR A 21 -6.47 12.12 -4.12
C TYR A 21 -7.48 13.27 -4.04
N LYS A 22 -7.25 14.26 -3.17
CA LYS A 22 -8.10 15.45 -3.05
C LYS A 22 -8.09 16.34 -4.28
N VAL A 23 -6.94 16.43 -4.95
CA VAL A 23 -6.80 17.21 -6.18
C VAL A 23 -7.47 16.49 -7.35
N VAL A 24 -7.16 15.18 -7.55
CA VAL A 24 -7.68 14.39 -8.66
C VAL A 24 -9.20 14.25 -8.63
N GLN A 25 -9.81 14.10 -7.44
CA GLN A 25 -11.27 14.07 -7.31
C GLN A 25 -11.98 15.30 -7.92
N LYS A 26 -11.30 16.45 -7.94
CA LYS A 26 -11.85 17.74 -8.44
C LYS A 26 -11.43 18.04 -9.88
N THR A 27 -10.56 17.24 -10.47
CA THR A 27 -9.87 17.60 -11.72
C THR A 27 -9.71 16.39 -12.65
N GLN A 28 -10.84 15.89 -13.17
CA GLN A 28 -10.82 14.79 -14.13
C GLN A 28 -10.23 15.24 -15.47
N GLY A 29 -9.40 14.39 -16.09
CA GLY A 29 -8.89 14.57 -17.46
C GLY A 29 -7.73 15.57 -17.60
N LEU A 30 -7.04 15.91 -16.52
CA LEU A 30 -5.85 16.77 -16.59
C LEU A 30 -4.58 15.98 -16.86
N GLU A 31 -3.63 16.64 -17.53
CA GLU A 31 -2.28 16.14 -17.74
C GLU A 31 -1.49 16.07 -16.40
N ALA A 32 -0.57 15.11 -16.30
CA ALA A 32 0.19 14.84 -15.07
C ALA A 32 0.95 16.07 -14.54
N ALA A 33 1.48 16.92 -15.42
CA ALA A 33 2.18 18.14 -15.02
C ALA A 33 1.23 19.14 -14.34
N GLU A 34 0.01 19.28 -14.83
CA GLU A 34 -1.00 20.16 -14.25
C GLU A 34 -1.51 19.62 -12.91
N ILE A 35 -1.65 18.30 -12.77
CA ILE A 35 -2.00 17.66 -11.49
C ILE A 35 -0.91 17.97 -10.45
N ARG A 36 0.37 17.82 -10.79
CA ARG A 36 1.48 18.14 -9.88
C ARG A 36 1.46 19.60 -9.43
N ARG A 37 1.27 20.51 -10.36
CA ARG A 37 1.18 21.97 -10.05
C ARG A 37 0.04 22.25 -9.07
N ARG A 38 -1.13 21.64 -9.26
CA ARG A 38 -2.26 21.79 -8.35
C ARG A 38 -2.03 21.13 -6.98
N CYS A 39 -1.31 20.01 -6.94
CA CYS A 39 -0.89 19.40 -5.68
C CYS A 39 0.04 20.32 -4.89
N GLU A 40 0.99 20.95 -5.55
CA GLU A 40 1.87 21.97 -4.94
C GLU A 40 1.07 23.15 -4.38
N GLU A 41 0.17 23.73 -5.17
CA GLU A 41 -0.70 24.83 -4.72
C GLU A 41 -1.56 24.43 -3.52
N PHE A 42 -2.13 23.22 -3.56
CA PHE A 42 -2.92 22.67 -2.46
C PHE A 42 -2.09 22.51 -1.19
N ALA A 43 -0.90 21.90 -1.29
CA ALA A 43 0.01 21.74 -0.16
C ALA A 43 0.43 23.08 0.43
N MET A 44 0.84 24.03 -0.39
CA MET A 44 1.27 25.36 0.06
C MET A 44 0.15 26.14 0.74
N ASN A 45 -1.09 26.00 0.29
CA ASN A 45 -2.24 26.57 0.97
C ASN A 45 -2.35 26.06 2.42
N PHE A 46 -2.24 24.74 2.62
CA PHE A 46 -2.28 24.17 3.96
C PHE A 46 -1.06 24.50 4.82
N VAL A 47 0.13 24.57 4.24
CA VAL A 47 1.34 25.08 4.92
C VAL A 47 1.07 26.46 5.51
N ASN A 48 0.49 27.37 4.75
CA ASN A 48 0.19 28.73 5.21
C ASN A 48 -0.86 28.75 6.32
N ILE A 49 -1.96 28.03 6.16
CA ILE A 49 -3.02 27.91 7.18
C ILE A 49 -2.47 27.36 8.49
N GLN A 50 -1.72 26.28 8.41
CA GLN A 50 -1.15 25.63 9.60
C GLN A 50 -0.08 26.50 10.26
N ARG A 51 0.77 27.18 9.49
CA ARG A 51 1.75 28.13 10.01
C ARG A 51 1.09 29.19 10.88
N GLU A 52 0.06 29.83 10.38
CA GLU A 52 -0.67 30.85 11.13
C GLU A 52 -1.37 30.29 12.36
N SER A 53 -1.92 29.07 12.25
CA SER A 53 -2.53 28.39 13.39
C SER A 53 -1.51 28.09 14.50
N PHE A 54 -0.33 27.59 14.15
CA PHE A 54 0.74 27.33 15.12
C PHE A 54 1.29 28.61 15.77
N LYS A 55 1.47 29.69 14.98
CA LYS A 55 1.83 31.00 15.52
C LYS A 55 0.80 31.49 16.53
N ARG A 56 -0.49 31.34 16.21
CA ARG A 56 -1.58 31.71 17.12
C ARG A 56 -1.56 30.90 18.41
N LEU A 57 -1.14 29.64 18.37
CA LEU A 57 -0.96 28.77 19.54
C LEU A 57 0.31 29.12 20.35
N GLY A 58 1.11 30.10 19.94
CA GLY A 58 2.31 30.53 20.62
C GLY A 58 3.54 29.66 20.38
N VAL A 59 3.56 28.85 19.32
CA VAL A 59 4.74 28.04 18.96
C VAL A 59 5.86 28.99 18.47
N LEU A 60 6.98 28.96 19.15
CA LEU A 60 8.19 29.71 18.80
C LEU A 60 9.05 28.86 17.85
N ALA A 61 9.25 29.34 16.62
CA ALA A 61 9.98 28.65 15.57
C ALA A 61 10.59 29.61 14.54
N ALA A 62 11.51 29.11 13.74
CA ALA A 62 12.07 29.82 12.58
C ALA A 62 11.09 29.79 11.41
N TRP A 63 9.99 30.53 11.49
CA TRP A 63 8.88 30.51 10.53
C TRP A 63 9.24 31.04 9.14
N GLY A 64 10.34 31.82 9.02
CA GLY A 64 10.80 32.40 7.75
C GLY A 64 11.49 31.40 6.83
N GLU A 65 12.04 30.32 7.39
CA GLU A 65 12.81 29.31 6.66
C GLU A 65 12.29 27.89 7.01
N PRO A 66 11.07 27.55 6.62
CA PRO A 66 10.51 26.24 6.90
C PRO A 66 11.19 25.17 6.05
N TYR A 67 11.18 23.94 6.56
CA TYR A 67 11.58 22.75 5.83
C TYR A 67 10.38 22.22 5.03
N LEU A 68 10.47 22.22 3.71
CA LEU A 68 9.41 21.74 2.82
C LEU A 68 9.93 20.60 1.96
N THR A 69 9.28 19.45 1.99
CA THR A 69 9.68 18.29 1.19
C THR A 69 9.48 18.50 -0.31
N LEU A 70 8.62 19.46 -0.71
CA LEU A 70 8.41 19.86 -2.10
C LEU A 70 9.49 20.86 -2.63
N ASP A 71 10.41 21.31 -1.78
CA ASP A 71 11.51 22.19 -2.24
C ASP A 71 12.42 21.41 -3.20
N SER A 72 12.71 21.99 -4.35
CA SER A 72 13.50 21.33 -5.40
C SER A 72 14.91 20.96 -4.96
N LYS A 73 15.50 21.72 -4.02
CA LYS A 73 16.78 21.37 -3.41
C LYS A 73 16.66 20.09 -2.55
N TYR A 74 15.57 19.98 -1.79
CA TYR A 74 15.30 18.80 -0.99
C TYR A 74 15.09 17.57 -1.86
N GLU A 75 14.29 17.68 -2.92
CA GLU A 75 14.07 16.60 -3.88
C GLU A 75 15.39 16.16 -4.54
N ALA A 76 16.24 17.12 -4.91
CA ALA A 76 17.56 16.82 -5.45
C ALA A 76 18.46 16.09 -4.45
N ASP A 77 18.39 16.41 -3.16
CA ASP A 77 19.16 15.74 -2.11
C ASP A 77 18.68 14.30 -1.88
N ILE A 78 17.36 14.02 -2.00
CA ILE A 78 16.82 12.66 -2.00
C ILE A 78 17.42 11.85 -3.15
N ILE A 79 17.42 12.40 -4.38
CA ILE A 79 17.96 11.71 -5.56
C ILE A 79 19.45 11.45 -5.39
N ARG A 80 20.23 12.41 -4.89
CA ARG A 80 21.66 12.21 -4.59
C ARG A 80 21.91 11.15 -3.53
N ALA A 81 21.06 11.09 -2.51
CA ALA A 81 21.16 10.06 -1.49
C ALA A 81 20.83 8.67 -2.08
N PHE A 82 19.78 8.57 -2.89
CA PHE A 82 19.37 7.33 -3.54
C PHE A 82 20.44 6.80 -4.52
N SER A 83 21.10 7.70 -5.28
CA SER A 83 22.17 7.28 -6.18
C SER A 83 23.29 6.54 -5.46
N LYS A 84 23.61 6.92 -4.22
CA LYS A 84 24.63 6.23 -3.42
C LYS A 84 24.26 4.78 -3.07
N PHE A 85 22.96 4.47 -2.95
CA PHE A 85 22.49 3.09 -2.76
C PHE A 85 22.65 2.28 -4.06
N ILE A 86 22.39 2.91 -5.22
CA ILE A 86 22.61 2.28 -6.52
C ILE A 86 24.09 1.98 -6.71
N ASP A 87 24.98 2.93 -6.45
CA ASP A 87 26.43 2.76 -6.56
C ASP A 87 26.97 1.63 -5.69
N LYS A 88 26.33 1.35 -4.56
CA LYS A 88 26.66 0.26 -3.65
C LYS A 88 26.01 -1.07 -4.02
N GLY A 89 25.24 -1.15 -5.10
CA GLY A 89 24.54 -2.37 -5.52
C GLY A 89 23.40 -2.79 -4.59
N LEU A 90 22.86 -1.89 -3.77
CA LEU A 90 21.80 -2.17 -2.79
C LEU A 90 20.40 -2.05 -3.39
N VAL A 91 20.28 -1.56 -4.62
CA VAL A 91 19.01 -1.38 -5.32
C VAL A 91 18.86 -2.44 -6.40
N TYR A 92 17.75 -3.18 -6.34
CA TYR A 92 17.41 -4.18 -7.35
C TYR A 92 15.90 -4.14 -7.64
N SER A 93 15.50 -4.56 -8.82
CA SER A 93 14.10 -4.67 -9.21
C SER A 93 13.58 -6.07 -8.91
N SER A 94 12.43 -6.16 -8.25
CA SER A 94 11.76 -7.44 -8.00
C SER A 94 10.24 -7.27 -8.02
N LYS A 95 9.52 -8.41 -8.10
CA LYS A 95 8.06 -8.43 -7.98
C LYS A 95 7.69 -8.84 -6.55
N LYS A 96 6.84 -8.04 -5.91
CA LYS A 96 6.26 -8.33 -4.60
C LYS A 96 4.76 -8.08 -4.65
N PRO A 97 3.91 -9.00 -4.13
CA PRO A 97 2.49 -8.71 -3.93
C PRO A 97 2.31 -7.51 -3.00
N VAL A 98 1.45 -6.58 -3.37
CA VAL A 98 1.13 -5.39 -2.57
C VAL A 98 -0.37 -5.22 -2.48
N GLN A 99 -0.85 -4.57 -1.43
CA GLN A 99 -2.23 -4.14 -1.32
C GLN A 99 -2.51 -3.05 -2.36
N TRP A 100 -3.67 -3.10 -2.97
CA TRP A 100 -4.06 -2.18 -4.04
C TRP A 100 -5.43 -1.56 -3.76
N SER A 101 -5.51 -0.24 -3.84
CA SER A 101 -6.78 0.48 -3.77
C SER A 101 -7.35 0.70 -5.16
N PHE A 102 -8.48 0.08 -5.46
CA PHE A 102 -9.17 0.27 -6.73
C PHE A 102 -9.74 1.69 -6.88
N GLY A 103 -10.19 2.30 -5.77
CA GLY A 103 -10.73 3.65 -5.77
C GLY A 103 -9.67 4.73 -5.98
N ALA A 104 -8.50 4.58 -5.38
CA ALA A 104 -7.38 5.50 -5.53
C ALA A 104 -6.44 5.12 -6.68
N GLN A 105 -6.58 3.93 -7.25
CA GLN A 105 -5.75 3.39 -8.34
C GLN A 105 -4.25 3.40 -8.00
N THR A 106 -3.91 2.98 -6.79
CA THR A 106 -2.53 2.95 -6.30
C THR A 106 -2.27 1.78 -5.36
N ALA A 107 -1.00 1.40 -5.23
CA ALA A 107 -0.54 0.55 -4.16
C ALA A 107 -0.66 1.28 -2.81
N LEU A 108 -0.86 0.52 -1.75
CA LEU A 108 -0.97 1.03 -0.39
C LEU A 108 0.23 0.56 0.44
N ALA A 109 0.71 1.43 1.32
CA ALA A 109 1.59 1.03 2.40
C ALA A 109 0.80 0.22 3.45
N GLU A 110 1.47 -0.64 4.20
CA GLU A 110 0.83 -1.47 5.23
C GLU A 110 0.09 -0.63 6.27
N ALA A 111 0.63 0.54 6.64
CA ALA A 111 0.02 1.47 7.57
C ALA A 111 -1.28 2.15 7.06
N GLU A 112 -1.53 2.08 5.75
CA GLU A 112 -2.74 2.65 5.12
C GLU A 112 -3.88 1.62 5.01
N VAL A 113 -3.61 0.36 5.38
CA VAL A 113 -4.58 -0.75 5.28
C VAL A 113 -5.31 -0.90 6.60
N GLU A 114 -6.64 -0.83 6.54
CA GLU A 114 -7.52 -1.12 7.66
C GLU A 114 -8.17 -2.49 7.48
N TYR A 115 -8.12 -3.31 8.53
CA TYR A 115 -8.76 -4.62 8.55
C TYR A 115 -10.12 -4.53 9.23
N LYS A 116 -11.11 -5.18 8.64
CA LYS A 116 -12.48 -5.28 9.18
C LYS A 116 -12.96 -6.72 9.08
N ASP A 117 -13.70 -7.15 10.09
CA ASP A 117 -14.40 -8.43 10.02
C ASP A 117 -15.51 -8.35 8.97
N VAL A 118 -15.50 -9.29 8.04
CA VAL A 118 -16.51 -9.39 6.98
C VAL A 118 -17.04 -10.81 6.92
N THR A 119 -18.31 -10.95 6.54
CA THR A 119 -18.88 -12.24 6.18
C THR A 119 -18.77 -12.40 4.66
N ASP A 120 -18.11 -13.46 4.23
CA ASP A 120 -17.91 -13.75 2.82
C ASP A 120 -18.30 -15.19 2.49
N THR A 121 -18.53 -15.46 1.20
CA THR A 121 -18.88 -16.78 0.72
C THR A 121 -17.63 -17.63 0.56
N ALA A 122 -17.57 -18.73 1.32
CA ALA A 122 -16.55 -19.75 1.15
C ALA A 122 -17.13 -20.96 0.40
N ILE A 123 -16.31 -21.58 -0.44
CA ILE A 123 -16.70 -22.79 -1.18
C ILE A 123 -15.66 -23.88 -1.06
N PHE A 124 -16.13 -25.13 -1.12
CA PHE A 124 -15.30 -26.30 -1.33
C PHE A 124 -15.35 -26.72 -2.79
N VAL A 125 -14.21 -27.00 -3.39
CA VAL A 125 -14.09 -27.39 -4.80
C VAL A 125 -13.37 -28.72 -4.90
N LYS A 126 -13.92 -29.65 -5.64
CA LYS A 126 -13.33 -30.97 -5.91
C LYS A 126 -12.57 -30.95 -7.23
N PHE A 127 -11.32 -31.41 -7.19
CA PHE A 127 -10.51 -31.66 -8.37
C PHE A 127 -10.27 -33.16 -8.50
N LYS A 128 -10.83 -33.76 -9.55
CA LYS A 128 -10.71 -35.19 -9.80
C LYS A 128 -9.27 -35.61 -10.05
N LEU A 129 -8.86 -36.76 -9.49
CA LEU A 129 -7.55 -37.33 -9.78
C LEU A 129 -7.59 -38.08 -11.11
N GLU A 130 -6.76 -37.68 -12.04
CA GLU A 130 -6.66 -38.26 -13.39
C GLU A 130 -5.59 -39.36 -13.51
N SER A 131 -4.70 -39.47 -12.53
CA SER A 131 -3.60 -40.44 -12.53
C SER A 131 -3.25 -40.91 -11.11
N GLY A 132 -2.52 -42.01 -11.01
CA GLY A 132 -2.07 -42.61 -9.75
C GLY A 132 -3.03 -43.69 -9.19
N PRO A 133 -2.75 -44.23 -7.99
CA PRO A 133 -3.49 -45.36 -7.42
C PRO A 133 -4.98 -45.10 -7.17
N LEU A 134 -5.37 -43.82 -7.03
CA LEU A 134 -6.74 -43.41 -6.77
C LEU A 134 -7.34 -42.62 -7.96
N ALA A 135 -6.75 -42.77 -9.15
CA ALA A 135 -7.27 -42.15 -10.36
C ALA A 135 -8.75 -42.55 -10.58
N ASP A 136 -9.55 -41.58 -10.98
CA ASP A 136 -11.00 -41.72 -11.21
C ASP A 136 -11.86 -42.15 -9.98
N GLN A 137 -11.24 -42.50 -8.85
CA GLN A 137 -11.92 -42.94 -7.63
C GLN A 137 -11.94 -41.86 -6.56
N ALA A 138 -11.03 -40.88 -6.62
CA ALA A 138 -10.91 -39.83 -5.62
C ALA A 138 -10.79 -38.44 -6.24
N SER A 139 -11.07 -37.45 -5.41
CA SER A 139 -10.86 -36.03 -5.72
C SER A 139 -10.11 -35.35 -4.59
N LEU A 140 -9.28 -34.41 -4.91
CA LEU A 140 -8.74 -33.48 -3.92
C LEU A 140 -9.75 -32.35 -3.68
N VAL A 141 -10.00 -32.07 -2.41
CA VAL A 141 -10.90 -30.97 -2.02
C VAL A 141 -10.07 -29.80 -1.56
N ILE A 142 -10.32 -28.65 -2.13
CA ILE A 142 -9.80 -27.38 -1.65
C ILE A 142 -10.91 -26.52 -1.07
N TRP A 143 -10.52 -25.59 -0.21
CA TRP A 143 -11.41 -24.56 0.33
C TRP A 143 -10.90 -23.19 -0.06
N THR A 144 -11.82 -22.28 -0.44
CA THR A 144 -11.47 -20.93 -0.79
C THR A 144 -12.57 -19.93 -0.45
N THR A 145 -12.19 -18.72 -0.06
CA THR A 145 -13.05 -17.54 0.04
C THR A 145 -12.98 -16.65 -1.19
N THR A 146 -12.17 -17.01 -2.19
CA THR A 146 -11.93 -16.23 -3.41
C THR A 146 -12.23 -17.05 -4.68
N PRO A 147 -13.50 -17.48 -4.90
CA PRO A 147 -13.85 -18.41 -5.98
C PRO A 147 -13.57 -17.86 -7.39
N TRP A 148 -13.50 -16.57 -7.56
CA TRP A 148 -13.14 -15.92 -8.84
C TRP A 148 -11.70 -16.18 -9.29
N THR A 149 -10.84 -16.74 -8.43
CA THR A 149 -9.46 -17.14 -8.79
C THR A 149 -9.38 -18.51 -9.45
N LEU A 150 -10.44 -19.33 -9.38
CA LEU A 150 -10.49 -20.70 -9.92
C LEU A 150 -10.17 -20.80 -11.42
N PRO A 151 -10.63 -19.86 -12.30
CA PRO A 151 -10.28 -19.92 -13.73
C PRO A 151 -8.79 -19.81 -14.02
N ALA A 152 -8.01 -19.22 -13.10
CA ALA A 152 -6.56 -19.08 -13.22
C ALA A 152 -5.78 -20.15 -12.41
N ASN A 153 -6.47 -21.12 -11.83
CA ASN A 153 -5.84 -22.19 -11.06
C ASN A 153 -5.05 -23.12 -11.98
N LEU A 154 -3.77 -23.35 -11.68
CA LEU A 154 -2.87 -24.20 -12.45
C LEU A 154 -2.46 -25.49 -11.70
N ALA A 155 -2.52 -25.47 -10.38
CA ALA A 155 -2.05 -26.59 -9.55
C ALA A 155 -2.65 -26.55 -8.14
N ILE A 156 -2.58 -27.66 -7.43
CA ILE A 156 -2.90 -27.79 -6.03
C ILE A 156 -1.61 -28.09 -5.27
N ALA A 157 -1.25 -27.24 -4.31
CA ALA A 157 -0.12 -27.47 -3.43
C ALA A 157 -0.52 -28.38 -2.28
N LEU A 158 0.27 -29.41 -2.02
CA LEU A 158 0.11 -30.32 -0.91
C LEU A 158 1.31 -30.20 0.04
N ASN A 159 1.08 -30.40 1.32
CA ASN A 159 2.14 -30.46 2.32
C ASN A 159 2.43 -31.92 2.68
N GLU A 160 3.64 -32.39 2.39
CA GLU A 160 4.06 -33.77 2.64
C GLU A 160 4.07 -34.18 4.12
N ARG A 161 4.03 -33.20 5.03
CA ARG A 161 4.04 -33.44 6.49
C ARG A 161 2.65 -33.52 7.10
N ILE A 162 1.60 -33.30 6.31
CA ILE A 162 0.20 -33.36 6.75
C ILE A 162 -0.39 -34.68 6.31
N GLN A 163 -1.09 -35.34 7.22
CA GLN A 163 -1.88 -36.54 6.89
C GLN A 163 -3.18 -36.10 6.21
N TYR A 164 -3.43 -36.62 5.02
CA TYR A 164 -4.66 -36.46 4.29
C TYR A 164 -5.52 -37.72 4.51
N ILE A 165 -6.82 -37.51 4.69
CA ILE A 165 -7.78 -38.61 4.97
C ILE A 165 -8.64 -38.85 3.72
N TYR A 166 -8.73 -40.08 3.29
CA TYR A 166 -9.69 -40.50 2.27
C TYR A 166 -11.06 -40.74 2.93
N ARG A 167 -12.10 -40.04 2.48
CA ARG A 167 -13.47 -40.18 2.97
C ARG A 167 -14.48 -40.33 1.82
N SER A 168 -15.56 -41.06 2.03
CA SER A 168 -16.73 -41.06 1.15
C SER A 168 -17.57 -39.80 1.36
N GLU A 169 -18.33 -39.40 0.35
CA GLU A 169 -19.20 -38.21 0.42
C GLU A 169 -20.32 -38.34 1.45
N GLU A 170 -20.70 -39.56 1.81
CA GLU A 170 -21.78 -39.84 2.76
C GLU A 170 -21.47 -39.38 4.20
N HIS A 171 -20.22 -39.04 4.50
CA HIS A 171 -19.77 -38.62 5.83
C HIS A 171 -19.32 -37.12 5.91
N THR A 172 -19.68 -36.28 4.96
CA THR A 172 -19.30 -34.88 4.95
C THR A 172 -20.34 -33.92 5.53
N SER A 173 -21.38 -34.43 6.20
CA SER A 173 -22.45 -33.64 6.80
C SER A 173 -22.39 -33.67 8.33
N GLU A 174 -21.30 -33.14 8.93
CA GLU A 174 -21.30 -32.61 10.31
C GLU A 174 -20.33 -31.43 10.40
#